data_f267f888f61ccd4f5ef4b890ef84a6f1
#
_entry.id   f267f888f61ccd4f5ef4b890ef84a6f1
#
_cell.length_a   1.000
_cell.length_b   1.000
_cell.length_c   1.000
_cell.angle_alpha   90.00
_cell.angle_beta   90.00
_cell.angle_gamma   90.00
#
_symmetry.space_group_name_H-M   'P 1'
#
loop_
_entity.id
_entity.type
_entity.pdbx_description
1 polymer ?
#
loop_
_entity_poly.entity_id
_entity_poly.type
_entity_poly.pdbx_seq_one_letter_code
_entity_poly.pdbx_strand_id
1 'polypeptide(L)'
;NHMDITAILDLEKMLKDFHGTLLLISHDRSFVKGIVNKIFDLDRGRLSIFDCGYQDYLKRKENLLNSEELENARFNKKLAQEEAWIRQGIKARRTRNEGRVRALEAMRKKFVNTRKRQGNVKIHTLEDEKRVSKIVFEVKNISYSIAEIELVKELSLLVLKGEKIGIIGGNGSGKSTL
;
A
#
# COMPACT_ATOMS: atom_id res chain seq x y z
N ASN A 1 -9.68 9.14 21.48
CA ASN A 1 -10.86 8.25 21.39
C ASN A 1 -11.93 8.52 22.46
N HIS A 2 -11.79 9.59 23.28
CA HIS A 2 -12.75 10.00 24.32
C HIS A 2 -12.92 11.53 24.34
N MET A 3 -12.68 12.19 23.21
CA MET A 3 -12.91 13.63 23.12
C MET A 3 -14.39 13.90 22.79
N ASP A 4 -14.94 14.90 23.42
CA ASP A 4 -16.26 15.41 23.10
C ASP A 4 -16.29 16.03 21.69
N ILE A 5 -17.45 16.03 21.05
CA ILE A 5 -17.64 16.52 19.67
C ILE A 5 -17.17 17.98 19.54
N THR A 6 -17.43 18.81 20.56
CA THR A 6 -16.96 20.19 20.61
C THR A 6 -15.44 20.30 20.57
N ALA A 7 -14.75 19.49 21.39
CA ALA A 7 -13.30 19.46 21.45
C ALA A 7 -12.68 18.95 20.12
N ILE A 8 -13.35 18.04 19.41
CA ILE A 8 -12.92 17.57 18.09
C ILE A 8 -13.01 18.70 17.07
N LEU A 9 -14.10 19.47 17.06
CA LEU A 9 -14.29 20.61 16.15
C LEU A 9 -13.28 21.73 16.40
N ASP A 10 -13.01 22.04 17.66
CA ASP A 10 -12.01 23.05 18.04
C ASP A 10 -10.60 22.62 17.64
N LEU A 11 -10.27 21.34 17.84
CA LEU A 11 -9.01 20.78 17.41
C LEU A 11 -8.88 20.80 15.88
N GLU A 12 -9.94 20.45 15.16
CA GLU A 12 -9.95 20.49 13.68
C GLU A 12 -9.68 21.90 13.16
N LYS A 13 -10.31 22.92 13.77
CA LYS A 13 -10.08 24.32 13.43
C LYS A 13 -8.64 24.74 13.72
N MET A 14 -8.12 24.42 14.88
CA MET A 14 -6.75 24.73 15.27
C MET A 14 -5.73 24.08 14.32
N LEU A 15 -5.97 22.83 13.89
CA LEU A 15 -5.08 22.11 12.99
C LEU A 15 -5.16 22.62 11.54
N LYS A 16 -6.29 23.14 11.12
CA LYS A 16 -6.43 23.81 9.81
C LYS A 16 -5.62 25.10 9.73
N ASP A 17 -5.60 25.85 10.83
CA ASP A 17 -4.87 27.12 10.93
C ASP A 17 -3.37 26.91 11.22
N PHE A 18 -2.96 25.67 11.50
CA PHE A 18 -1.58 25.35 11.80
C PHE A 18 -0.71 25.36 10.53
N HIS A 19 0.30 26.24 10.49
CA HIS A 19 1.20 26.43 9.34
C HIS A 19 2.45 25.55 9.40
N GLY A 20 2.58 24.67 10.39
CA GLY A 20 3.70 23.75 10.53
C GLY A 20 3.47 22.44 9.81
N THR A 21 4.43 21.53 9.95
CA THR A 21 4.30 20.13 9.50
C THR A 21 3.54 19.32 10.55
N LEU A 22 2.52 18.59 10.11
CA LEU A 22 1.69 17.75 10.95
C LEU A 22 1.75 16.30 10.48
N LEU A 23 2.11 15.39 11.39
CA LEU A 23 1.96 13.95 11.20
C LEU A 23 0.83 13.45 12.07
N LEU A 24 -0.21 12.90 11.46
CA LEU A 24 -1.44 12.49 12.13
C LEU A 24 -1.72 11.01 11.91
N ILE A 25 -2.04 10.30 12.98
CA ILE A 25 -2.58 8.94 12.93
C ILE A 25 -4.00 8.99 13.48
N SER A 26 -4.99 8.69 12.64
CA SER A 26 -6.38 8.67 13.05
C SER A 26 -7.19 7.62 12.32
N HIS A 27 -8.18 7.05 13.01
CA HIS A 27 -9.21 6.19 12.43
C HIS A 27 -10.46 7.00 12.05
N ASP A 28 -10.56 8.24 12.52
CA ASP A 28 -11.69 9.11 12.21
C ASP A 28 -11.52 9.72 10.82
N ARG A 29 -12.33 9.21 9.90
CA ARG A 29 -12.34 9.64 8.49
C ARG A 29 -12.79 11.08 8.33
N SER A 30 -13.70 11.54 9.17
CA SER A 30 -14.23 12.90 9.12
C SER A 30 -13.15 13.91 9.50
N PHE A 31 -12.41 13.60 10.55
CA PHE A 31 -11.29 14.39 11.04
C PHE A 31 -10.14 14.48 10.03
N VAL A 32 -9.76 13.35 9.43
CA VAL A 32 -8.65 13.30 8.44
C VAL A 32 -9.01 14.08 7.17
N LYS A 33 -10.27 14.02 6.72
CA LYS A 33 -10.73 14.57 5.44
C LYS A 33 -10.45 16.06 5.26
N GLY A 34 -10.51 16.84 6.31
CA GLY A 34 -10.39 18.31 6.24
C GLY A 34 -8.99 18.86 6.50
N ILE A 35 -8.03 18.00 6.90
CA ILE A 35 -6.75 18.44 7.43
C ILE A 35 -5.57 18.00 6.57
N VAL A 36 -5.61 16.76 6.04
CA VAL A 36 -4.44 16.17 5.38
C VAL A 36 -4.40 16.48 3.88
N ASN A 37 -3.20 16.77 3.38
CA ASN A 37 -2.91 16.94 1.96
C ASN A 37 -2.07 15.78 1.39
N LYS A 38 -1.54 14.92 2.25
CA LYS A 38 -0.77 13.72 1.90
C LYS A 38 -1.18 12.56 2.78
N ILE A 39 -1.32 11.37 2.21
CA ILE A 39 -1.77 10.18 2.92
C ILE A 39 -0.74 9.06 2.76
N PHE A 40 -0.38 8.47 3.87
CA PHE A 40 0.41 7.25 3.97
C PHE A 40 -0.51 6.09 4.30
N ASP A 41 -0.70 5.20 3.34
CA ASP A 41 -1.50 4.00 3.50
C ASP A 41 -0.58 2.82 3.79
N LEU A 42 -0.63 2.34 5.02
CA LEU A 42 0.14 1.19 5.47
C LEU A 42 -0.73 -0.06 5.38
N ASP A 43 -0.41 -0.91 4.41
CA ASP A 43 -1.09 -2.20 4.22
C ASP A 43 -0.07 -3.34 4.15
N ARG A 44 -0.18 -4.30 5.04
CA ARG A 44 0.63 -5.53 5.10
C ARG A 44 2.15 -5.27 5.04
N GLY A 45 2.63 -4.32 5.83
CA GLY A 45 4.05 -3.97 5.93
C GLY A 45 4.58 -3.12 4.76
N ARG A 46 3.70 -2.64 3.87
CA ARG A 46 4.06 -1.75 2.77
C ARG A 46 3.39 -0.42 2.91
N LEU A 47 4.16 0.61 2.69
CA LEU A 47 3.69 1.98 2.68
C LEU A 47 3.42 2.44 1.24
N SER A 48 2.20 2.89 1.01
CA SER A 48 1.81 3.58 -0.23
C SER A 48 1.58 5.04 0.07
N ILE A 49 2.22 5.91 -0.71
CA ILE A 49 2.13 7.36 -0.52
C ILE A 49 1.17 7.94 -1.56
N PHE A 50 0.19 8.69 -1.09
CA PHE A 50 -0.78 9.39 -1.92
C PHE A 50 -0.67 10.89 -1.65
N ASP A 51 -0.16 11.61 -2.64
CA ASP A 51 -0.07 13.08 -2.60
C ASP A 51 -1.39 13.69 -3.03
N CYS A 52 -2.39 13.55 -2.17
CA CYS A 52 -3.75 14.03 -2.40
C CYS A 52 -4.56 14.05 -1.10
N GLY A 53 -5.69 14.77 -1.12
CA GLY A 53 -6.66 14.77 -0.03
C GLY A 53 -7.38 13.41 0.12
N TYR A 54 -8.05 13.23 1.25
CA TYR A 54 -8.67 11.97 1.64
C TYR A 54 -9.69 11.42 0.63
N GLN A 55 -10.49 12.29 0.00
CA GLN A 55 -11.49 11.84 -0.99
C GLN A 55 -10.87 11.27 -2.27
N ASP A 56 -9.83 11.92 -2.77
CA ASP A 56 -9.13 11.47 -3.96
C ASP A 56 -8.31 10.20 -3.67
N TYR A 57 -7.76 10.06 -2.46
CA TYR A 57 -7.17 8.83 -1.99
C TYR A 57 -8.17 7.66 -2.06
N LEU A 58 -9.40 7.82 -1.56
CA LEU A 58 -10.40 6.75 -1.61
C LEU A 58 -10.68 6.29 -3.04
N LYS A 59 -10.87 7.23 -3.98
CA LYS A 59 -11.09 6.92 -5.39
C LYS A 59 -9.89 6.19 -6.01
N ARG A 60 -8.67 6.67 -5.73
CA ARG A 60 -7.45 6.04 -6.25
C ARG A 60 -7.25 4.65 -5.67
N LYS A 61 -7.51 4.45 -4.38
CA LYS A 61 -7.43 3.14 -3.74
C LYS A 61 -8.45 2.16 -4.30
N GLU A 62 -9.68 2.59 -4.51
CA GLU A 62 -10.72 1.76 -5.13
C GLU A 62 -10.32 1.33 -6.56
N ASN A 63 -9.82 2.26 -7.38
CA ASN A 63 -9.34 1.94 -8.72
C ASN A 63 -8.17 0.96 -8.72
N LEU A 64 -7.22 1.10 -7.77
CA LEU A 64 -6.12 0.15 -7.59
C LEU A 64 -6.61 -1.23 -7.21
N LEU A 65 -7.51 -1.34 -6.23
CA LEU A 65 -8.09 -2.61 -5.80
C LEU A 65 -8.86 -3.29 -6.95
N ASN A 66 -9.66 -2.55 -7.70
CA ASN A 66 -10.38 -3.07 -8.87
C ASN A 66 -9.42 -3.57 -9.96
N SER A 67 -8.32 -2.85 -10.20
CA SER A 67 -7.30 -3.26 -11.18
C SER A 67 -6.59 -4.54 -10.74
N GLU A 68 -6.19 -4.63 -9.47
CA GLU A 68 -5.59 -5.83 -8.90
C GLU A 68 -6.54 -7.04 -8.96
N GLU A 69 -7.82 -6.84 -8.68
CA GLU A 69 -8.82 -7.89 -8.75
C GLU A 69 -9.00 -8.43 -10.17
N LEU A 70 -9.04 -7.54 -11.17
CA LEU A 70 -9.11 -7.92 -12.58
C LEU A 70 -7.84 -8.67 -13.03
N GLU A 71 -6.66 -8.21 -12.63
CA GLU A 71 -5.40 -8.90 -12.93
C GLU A 71 -5.35 -10.29 -12.29
N ASN A 72 -5.74 -10.39 -11.03
CA ASN A 72 -5.81 -11.64 -10.30
C ASN A 72 -6.83 -12.61 -10.95
N ALA A 73 -7.99 -12.13 -11.36
CA ALA A 73 -8.99 -12.94 -12.06
C ALA A 73 -8.46 -13.46 -13.40
N ARG A 74 -7.79 -12.62 -14.20
CA ARG A 74 -7.13 -13.03 -15.46
C ARG A 74 -6.04 -14.07 -15.22
N PHE A 75 -5.20 -13.85 -14.21
CA PHE A 75 -4.14 -14.77 -13.85
C PHE A 75 -4.69 -16.12 -13.39
N ASN A 76 -5.71 -16.13 -12.53
CA ASN A 76 -6.36 -17.34 -12.04
C ASN A 76 -7.02 -18.14 -13.18
N LYS A 77 -7.68 -17.46 -14.11
CA LYS A 77 -8.26 -18.07 -15.30
C LYS A 77 -7.19 -18.77 -16.15
N LYS A 78 -6.06 -18.09 -16.38
CA LYS A 78 -4.93 -18.66 -17.14
C LYS A 78 -4.32 -19.85 -16.42
N LEU A 79 -4.11 -19.75 -15.11
CA LEU A 79 -3.59 -20.85 -14.29
C LEU A 79 -4.51 -22.08 -14.36
N ALA A 80 -5.82 -21.89 -14.21
CA ALA A 80 -6.82 -22.97 -14.30
C ALA A 80 -6.81 -23.64 -15.68
N GLN A 81 -6.66 -22.88 -16.77
CA GLN A 81 -6.55 -23.41 -18.12
C GLN A 81 -5.31 -24.30 -18.29
N GLU A 82 -4.15 -23.84 -17.80
CA GLU A 82 -2.91 -24.62 -17.87
C GLU A 82 -2.97 -25.87 -17.00
N GLU A 83 -3.62 -25.80 -15.84
CA GLU A 83 -3.84 -26.97 -14.98
C GLU A 83 -4.79 -27.99 -15.61
N ALA A 84 -5.88 -27.54 -16.22
CA ALA A 84 -6.81 -28.42 -16.95
C ALA A 84 -6.10 -29.12 -18.12
N TRP A 85 -5.27 -28.38 -18.86
CA TRP A 85 -4.48 -28.94 -19.94
C TRP A 85 -3.54 -30.07 -19.49
N ILE A 86 -2.84 -29.89 -18.37
CA ILE A 86 -1.98 -30.94 -17.82
C ILE A 86 -2.76 -32.17 -17.37
N ARG A 87 -3.94 -31.99 -16.76
CA ARG A 87 -4.82 -33.09 -16.32
C ARG A 87 -5.36 -33.94 -17.48
N GLN A 88 -5.52 -33.36 -18.66
CA GLN A 88 -6.00 -34.07 -19.87
C GLN A 88 -4.97 -35.03 -20.47
N GLY A 89 -3.78 -35.12 -19.89
CA GLY A 89 -2.76 -36.08 -20.27
C GLY A 89 -1.90 -35.65 -21.47
N ILE A 90 -0.59 -35.74 -21.29
CA ILE A 90 0.44 -35.39 -22.26
C ILE A 90 0.56 -36.55 -23.26
N LYS A 91 -0.39 -36.68 -24.19
CA LYS A 91 -0.34 -37.72 -25.21
C LYS A 91 0.30 -37.26 -26.52
N ALA A 92 1.46 -36.76 -26.58
CA ALA A 92 2.35 -36.66 -27.73
C ALA A 92 3.33 -35.47 -27.67
N ARG A 93 4.60 -35.74 -27.91
CA ARG A 93 5.77 -34.86 -28.03
C ARG A 93 6.34 -34.34 -26.69
N ARG A 94 7.19 -35.19 -26.09
CA ARG A 94 7.90 -34.95 -24.82
C ARG A 94 8.62 -33.60 -24.72
N THR A 95 9.37 -33.19 -25.73
CA THR A 95 10.28 -32.02 -25.64
C THR A 95 9.55 -30.67 -25.65
N ARG A 96 8.41 -30.55 -26.33
CA ARG A 96 7.63 -29.28 -26.39
C ARG A 96 6.79 -29.04 -25.14
N ASN A 97 6.58 -30.08 -24.32
CA ASN A 97 5.75 -30.04 -23.14
C ASN A 97 6.54 -29.66 -21.86
N GLU A 98 7.85 -29.92 -21.80
CA GLU A 98 8.67 -29.58 -20.63
C GLU A 98 8.73 -28.07 -20.37
N GLY A 99 8.84 -27.26 -21.42
CA GLY A 99 8.81 -25.79 -21.29
C GLY A 99 7.49 -25.28 -20.70
N ARG A 100 6.36 -25.90 -21.11
CA ARG A 100 5.03 -25.52 -20.62
C ARG A 100 4.79 -25.99 -19.18
N VAL A 101 5.33 -27.16 -18.80
CA VAL A 101 5.32 -27.63 -17.40
C VAL A 101 6.12 -26.70 -16.52
N ARG A 102 7.35 -26.32 -16.91
CA ARG A 102 8.16 -25.33 -16.16
C ARG A 102 7.45 -23.98 -16.04
N ALA A 103 6.77 -23.53 -17.11
CA ALA A 103 5.98 -22.30 -17.06
C ALA A 103 4.83 -22.39 -16.05
N LEU A 104 4.12 -23.52 -15.98
CA LEU A 104 3.07 -23.75 -14.98
C LEU A 104 3.63 -23.78 -13.55
N GLU A 105 4.75 -24.43 -13.33
CA GLU A 105 5.41 -24.43 -12.01
C GLU A 105 5.80 -23.01 -11.58
N ALA A 106 6.33 -22.21 -12.51
CA ALA A 106 6.62 -20.80 -12.26
C ALA A 106 5.35 -19.99 -11.94
N MET A 107 4.24 -20.26 -12.66
CA MET A 107 2.94 -19.64 -12.37
C MET A 107 2.41 -20.06 -10.99
N ARG A 108 2.52 -21.31 -10.60
CA ARG A 108 2.14 -21.79 -9.25
C ARG A 108 2.97 -21.12 -8.15
N LYS A 109 4.29 -21.03 -8.33
CA LYS A 109 5.17 -20.29 -7.41
C LYS A 109 4.77 -18.81 -7.31
N LYS A 110 4.47 -18.17 -8.44
CA LYS A 110 3.98 -16.80 -8.47
C LYS A 110 2.64 -16.66 -7.78
N PHE A 111 1.71 -17.59 -7.97
CA PHE A 111 0.40 -17.60 -7.31
C PHE A 111 0.52 -17.71 -5.78
N VAL A 112 1.36 -18.63 -5.28
CA VAL A 112 1.62 -18.78 -3.84
C VAL A 112 2.25 -17.51 -3.27
N ASN A 113 3.19 -16.91 -3.99
CA ASN A 113 3.83 -15.66 -3.59
C ASN A 113 2.88 -14.45 -3.70
N THR A 114 1.97 -14.42 -4.67
CA THR A 114 0.93 -13.38 -4.79
C THR A 114 -0.05 -13.47 -3.62
N ARG A 115 -0.45 -14.67 -3.21
CA ARG A 115 -1.34 -14.88 -2.05
C ARG A 115 -0.70 -14.46 -0.72
N LYS A 116 0.64 -14.58 -0.58
CA LYS A 116 1.41 -14.04 0.56
C LYS A 116 1.70 -12.53 0.42
N ARG A 117 1.68 -12.00 -0.81
CA ARG A 117 2.08 -10.62 -1.16
C ARG A 117 0.91 -9.74 -1.62
N GLN A 118 -0.31 -9.99 -1.23
CA GLN A 118 -1.41 -9.07 -1.56
C GLN A 118 -1.11 -7.70 -0.95
N GLY A 119 -0.65 -6.75 -1.78
CA GLY A 119 -0.34 -5.40 -1.34
C GLY A 119 0.95 -4.77 -1.93
N ASN A 120 1.49 -5.28 -3.06
CA ASN A 120 2.65 -4.66 -3.70
C ASN A 120 2.25 -3.48 -4.59
N VAL A 121 2.22 -2.27 -4.04
CA VAL A 121 2.30 -1.06 -4.86
C VAL A 121 3.78 -0.70 -5.03
N LYS A 122 4.27 -0.65 -6.27
CA LYS A 122 5.58 -0.05 -6.57
C LYS A 122 5.45 1.45 -6.34
N ILE A 123 6.21 1.98 -5.40
CA ILE A 123 6.32 3.42 -5.20
C ILE A 123 7.13 3.95 -6.39
N HIS A 124 6.47 4.64 -7.32
CA HIS A 124 7.16 5.50 -8.27
C HIS A 124 7.37 6.84 -7.56
N THR A 125 8.58 7.08 -7.12
CA THR A 125 9.02 8.41 -6.70
C THR A 125 9.07 9.24 -7.99
N LEU A 126 8.11 10.14 -8.20
CA LEU A 126 8.27 11.21 -9.17
C LEU A 126 9.25 12.20 -8.53
N GLU A 127 10.47 12.19 -9.01
CA GLU A 127 11.45 13.23 -8.72
C GLU A 127 10.99 14.50 -9.45
N ASP A 128 10.24 15.34 -8.76
CA ASP A 128 10.01 16.71 -9.20
C ASP A 128 11.20 17.56 -8.75
N GLU A 129 12.15 17.77 -9.65
CA GLU A 129 13.20 18.77 -9.51
C GLU A 129 12.58 20.16 -9.45
N LYS A 130 12.67 20.79 -8.34
CA LYS A 130 12.64 22.23 -8.03
C LYS A 130 11.74 22.59 -6.85
N ARG A 131 12.17 22.24 -5.65
CA ARG A 131 11.90 23.03 -4.46
C ARG A 131 13.03 22.77 -3.46
N VAL A 132 13.80 23.81 -3.12
CA VAL A 132 14.68 23.83 -1.95
C VAL A 132 13.78 23.80 -0.72
N SER A 133 13.17 22.69 -0.44
CA SER A 133 12.33 22.47 0.71
C SER A 133 13.17 21.86 1.80
N LYS A 134 13.14 22.47 2.98
CA LYS A 134 13.85 21.94 4.13
C LYS A 134 13.26 20.58 4.49
N ILE A 135 14.08 19.54 4.43
CA ILE A 135 13.73 18.20 4.89
C ILE A 135 13.45 18.27 6.39
N VAL A 136 12.29 17.78 6.81
CA VAL A 136 11.92 17.69 8.22
C VAL A 136 12.30 16.31 8.76
N PHE A 137 12.11 15.27 7.96
CA PHE A 137 12.32 13.91 8.37
C PHE A 137 12.66 13.04 7.15
N GLU A 138 13.73 12.26 7.24
CA GLU A 138 14.14 11.31 6.22
C GLU A 138 14.41 9.95 6.84
N VAL A 139 13.80 8.92 6.29
CA VAL A 139 14.02 7.53 6.66
C VAL A 139 14.43 6.77 5.41
N LYS A 140 15.47 5.96 5.52
CA LYS A 140 15.98 5.14 4.42
C LYS A 140 16.00 3.68 4.82
N ASN A 141 15.26 2.89 4.07
CA ASN A 141 15.31 1.42 4.09
C ASN A 141 15.22 0.81 5.49
N ILE A 142 14.27 1.30 6.33
CA ILE A 142 14.03 0.72 7.64
C ILE A 142 13.07 -0.45 7.55
N SER A 143 13.38 -1.51 8.31
CA SER A 143 12.50 -2.65 8.53
C SER A 143 12.34 -2.90 10.01
N TYR A 144 11.14 -3.28 10.43
CA TYR A 144 10.87 -3.59 11.82
C TYR A 144 9.91 -4.77 11.94
N SER A 145 10.29 -5.75 12.77
CA SER A 145 9.51 -6.97 13.03
C SER A 145 9.30 -7.16 14.52
N ILE A 146 8.13 -7.64 14.89
CA ILE A 146 7.84 -8.12 16.24
C ILE A 146 7.59 -9.62 16.14
N ALA A 147 8.42 -10.41 16.83
CA ALA A 147 8.45 -11.87 16.70
C ALA A 147 8.59 -12.30 15.24
N GLU A 148 7.67 -13.09 14.69
CA GLU A 148 7.70 -13.53 13.28
C GLU A 148 6.89 -12.62 12.33
N ILE A 149 6.31 -11.53 12.84
CA ILE A 149 5.46 -10.62 12.05
C ILE A 149 6.27 -9.41 11.63
N GLU A 150 6.50 -9.28 10.32
CA GLU A 150 7.14 -8.09 9.74
C GLU A 150 6.12 -6.94 9.65
N LEU A 151 6.24 -5.95 10.53
CA LEU A 151 5.33 -4.81 10.63
C LEU A 151 5.68 -3.68 9.66
N VAL A 152 6.97 -3.46 9.42
CA VAL A 152 7.48 -2.47 8.47
C VAL A 152 8.57 -3.12 7.64
N LYS A 153 8.54 -2.95 6.34
CA LYS A 153 9.49 -3.56 5.40
C LYS A 153 10.07 -2.53 4.45
N GLU A 154 11.42 -2.41 4.47
CA GLU A 154 12.19 -1.58 3.54
C GLU A 154 11.56 -0.18 3.35
N LEU A 155 11.13 0.44 4.45
CA LEU A 155 10.49 1.74 4.44
C LEU A 155 11.52 2.82 4.14
N SER A 156 11.26 3.58 3.08
CA SER A 156 11.98 4.83 2.77
C SER A 156 10.96 5.95 2.65
N LEU A 157 11.18 7.04 3.39
CA LEU A 157 10.22 8.11 3.55
C LEU A 157 10.96 9.43 3.69
N LEU A 158 10.49 10.44 2.96
CA LEU A 158 10.95 11.82 3.04
C LEU A 158 9.77 12.73 3.39
N VAL A 159 9.91 13.49 4.46
CA VAL A 159 8.92 14.48 4.90
C VAL A 159 9.51 15.87 4.78
N LEU A 160 8.82 16.74 4.08
CA LEU A 160 9.24 18.10 3.80
C LEU A 160 8.51 19.11 4.70
N LYS A 161 9.10 20.27 4.88
CA LYS A 161 8.48 21.34 5.68
C LYS A 161 7.13 21.76 5.07
N GLY A 162 6.10 21.82 5.89
CA GLY A 162 4.74 22.23 5.49
C GLY A 162 3.85 21.09 4.99
N GLU A 163 4.34 19.85 4.92
CA GLU A 163 3.49 18.69 4.62
C GLU A 163 2.63 18.31 5.83
N LYS A 164 1.35 17.98 5.55
CA LYS A 164 0.42 17.43 6.53
C LYS A 164 0.12 15.99 6.15
N ILE A 165 0.69 15.03 6.88
CA ILE A 165 0.71 13.62 6.52
C ILE A 165 -0.21 12.84 7.44
N GLY A 166 -1.07 11.98 6.88
CA GLY A 166 -1.90 11.04 7.61
C GLY A 166 -1.47 9.60 7.36
N ILE A 167 -1.28 8.81 8.42
CA ILE A 167 -1.01 7.38 8.33
C ILE A 167 -2.32 6.63 8.53
N ILE A 168 -2.71 5.81 7.55
CA ILE A 168 -3.94 5.03 7.57
C ILE A 168 -3.60 3.55 7.41
N GLY A 169 -4.40 2.69 8.03
CA GLY A 169 -4.24 1.24 7.92
C GLY A 169 -5.20 0.51 8.85
N GLY A 170 -5.37 -0.79 8.65
CA GLY A 170 -6.18 -1.66 9.51
C GLY A 170 -5.64 -1.79 10.93
N ASN A 171 -6.44 -2.34 11.85
CA ASN A 171 -5.95 -2.64 13.19
C ASN A 171 -4.85 -3.70 13.12
N GLY A 172 -3.78 -3.51 13.90
CA GLY A 172 -2.62 -4.41 13.88
C GLY A 172 -1.65 -4.21 12.70
N SER A 173 -1.86 -3.23 11.82
CA SER A 173 -0.99 -2.99 10.67
C SER A 173 0.36 -2.32 10.98
N GLY A 174 0.65 -2.03 12.26
CA GLY A 174 1.92 -1.42 12.67
C GLY A 174 1.94 0.12 12.66
N LYS A 175 0.79 0.80 12.54
CA LYS A 175 0.72 2.28 12.50
C LYS A 175 1.37 2.98 13.70
N SER A 176 1.14 2.44 14.90
CA SER A 176 1.68 3.01 16.14
C SER A 176 3.15 2.62 16.37
N THR A 177 3.64 1.66 15.59
CA THR A 177 5.04 1.21 15.64
C THR A 177 5.92 2.02 14.67
N LEU A 178 5.32 2.54 13.60
CA LEU A 178 5.93 3.44 12.66
C LEU A 178 6.08 4.83 13.27
#